data_2efaf09d145a38375ac630c627805cf7
#
_entry.id   2efaf09d145a38375ac630c627805cf7
#
_cell.length_a   1.000
_cell.length_b   1.000
_cell.length_c   1.000
_cell.angle_alpha   90.00
_cell.angle_beta   90.00
_cell.angle_gamma   90.00
#
_symmetry.space_group_name_H-M   'P 1'
#
loop_
_entity.id
_entity.type
_entity.pdbx_description
1 polymer ?
#
loop_
_entity_poly.entity_id
_entity_poly.type
_entity_poly.pdbx_seq_one_letter_code
_entity_poly.pdbx_strand_id
1 'polypeptide(L)'
;MKKHLILLLFLPAVLFSQENNKFSKTITSEDLESIMFGKENIKFSKTIIVEDLEKHLNILASDSLEGRETGKAGQKMAADYIMNHFINLGIPPSVTTENKHTKTHKAGYYQKFKIRSKRHVCKCEDCDVDFIKDLFGVNKWIKGENVLGYIEGTDLKDELIIITAHYDHLGKHDSLVFNGADDDGSGTVAALEIAEAFMLAKKAGHGPRRSVLIMPVSGEEKGLLGSKHYTDNPVFPLENTVANLNIDMIGRLDDWHDTANYVYLIGADRLSQELHDISEQVNKEYIGLNLEYKFNKEDDPNRYYYRSDHYNFAKNNIPVIFYFNGIHEDYHKVTDTVEKIDFKKIETITRLVFLTAWELANRDKRIVVDKIKN
;
A
#
# COMPACT_ATOMS: atom_id res chain seq x y z
N MET A 1 14.03 -31.64 -54.68
CA MET A 1 12.73 -31.01 -54.32
C MET A 1 12.42 -31.34 -52.87
N LYS A 2 12.78 -30.44 -51.97
CA LYS A 2 12.47 -30.59 -50.53
C LYS A 2 11.20 -29.79 -50.24
N LYS A 3 10.14 -30.47 -49.83
CA LYS A 3 8.88 -29.85 -49.36
C LYS A 3 9.05 -29.39 -47.91
N HIS A 4 8.95 -28.10 -47.66
CA HIS A 4 8.84 -27.57 -46.31
C HIS A 4 7.38 -27.72 -45.85
N LEU A 5 7.19 -28.50 -44.79
CA LEU A 5 5.92 -28.65 -44.08
C LEU A 5 5.81 -27.51 -43.08
N ILE A 6 4.95 -26.52 -43.32
CA ILE A 6 4.60 -25.48 -42.39
C ILE A 6 3.57 -26.06 -41.42
N LEU A 7 3.97 -26.29 -40.19
CA LEU A 7 3.09 -26.71 -39.11
C LEU A 7 2.37 -25.45 -38.54
N LEU A 8 1.14 -25.22 -38.95
CA LEU A 8 0.24 -24.22 -38.36
C LEU A 8 -0.27 -24.77 -37.03
N LEU A 9 0.30 -24.32 -35.93
CA LEU A 9 -0.25 -24.54 -34.60
C LEU A 9 -1.47 -23.63 -34.41
N PHE A 10 -2.66 -24.23 -34.48
CA PHE A 10 -3.90 -23.59 -34.03
C PHE A 10 -3.88 -23.54 -32.50
N LEU A 11 -3.69 -22.33 -31.91
CA LEU A 11 -4.02 -22.06 -30.53
C LEU A 11 -5.55 -21.90 -30.44
N PRO A 12 -6.22 -22.55 -29.49
CA PRO A 12 -7.64 -22.30 -29.26
C PRO A 12 -7.86 -20.90 -28.76
N ALA A 13 -8.64 -20.11 -29.49
CA ALA A 13 -9.17 -18.87 -28.99
C ALA A 13 -10.09 -19.17 -27.80
N VAL A 14 -9.63 -18.84 -26.60
CA VAL A 14 -10.48 -18.87 -25.41
C VAL A 14 -11.44 -17.68 -25.51
N LEU A 15 -12.63 -17.95 -26.03
CA LEU A 15 -13.75 -17.02 -25.96
C LEU A 15 -14.24 -16.98 -24.50
N PHE A 16 -13.83 -15.96 -23.77
CA PHE A 16 -14.45 -15.63 -22.50
C PHE A 16 -15.81 -14.96 -22.76
N SER A 17 -16.87 -15.56 -22.22
CA SER A 17 -18.21 -15.02 -22.29
C SER A 17 -18.25 -13.65 -21.59
N GLN A 18 -18.78 -12.67 -22.31
CA GLN A 18 -19.14 -11.37 -21.79
C GLN A 18 -20.34 -11.51 -20.86
N GLU A 19 -20.09 -11.56 -19.55
CA GLU A 19 -21.06 -11.07 -18.57
C GLU A 19 -20.32 -10.62 -17.32
N ASN A 20 -20.39 -9.31 -17.02
CA ASN A 20 -20.01 -8.65 -15.77
C ASN A 20 -18.51 -8.41 -15.48
N ASN A 21 -17.69 -7.96 -16.43
CA ASN A 21 -16.36 -7.46 -16.10
C ASN A 21 -16.11 -6.07 -16.68
N LYS A 22 -16.36 -5.01 -15.90
CA LYS A 22 -16.01 -3.61 -16.22
C LYS A 22 -14.50 -3.31 -16.15
N PHE A 23 -13.66 -4.29 -15.93
CA PHE A 23 -12.21 -4.19 -15.80
C PHE A 23 -11.50 -5.19 -16.73
N SER A 24 -11.69 -5.07 -18.04
CA SER A 24 -10.90 -5.84 -18.99
C SER A 24 -9.81 -4.92 -19.55
N LYS A 25 -8.59 -5.03 -19.06
CA LYS A 25 -7.41 -4.48 -19.73
C LYS A 25 -7.23 -5.24 -21.04
N THR A 26 -7.18 -4.50 -22.15
CA THR A 26 -6.85 -5.08 -23.46
C THR A 26 -5.32 -5.24 -23.51
N ILE A 27 -4.85 -6.49 -23.52
CA ILE A 27 -3.43 -6.81 -23.70
C ILE A 27 -3.07 -6.52 -25.15
N THR A 28 -2.08 -5.64 -25.39
CA THR A 28 -1.63 -5.27 -26.74
C THR A 28 -0.71 -6.32 -27.35
N SER A 29 -0.44 -6.21 -28.67
CA SER A 29 0.53 -7.09 -29.35
C SER A 29 1.96 -6.94 -28.84
N GLU A 30 2.35 -5.73 -28.36
CA GLU A 30 3.64 -5.46 -27.72
C GLU A 30 3.72 -6.11 -26.34
N ASP A 31 2.61 -6.13 -25.57
CA ASP A 31 2.49 -6.88 -24.33
C ASP A 31 2.67 -8.38 -24.56
N LEU A 32 2.10 -8.92 -25.65
CA LEU A 32 2.25 -10.32 -26.03
C LEU A 32 3.69 -10.68 -26.43
N GLU A 33 4.44 -9.80 -27.11
CA GLU A 33 5.86 -10.01 -27.41
C GLU A 33 6.74 -9.96 -26.16
N SER A 34 6.47 -9.05 -25.22
CA SER A 34 7.15 -9.04 -23.91
C SER A 34 6.81 -10.27 -23.06
N ILE A 35 5.63 -10.85 -23.27
CA ILE A 35 5.16 -12.12 -22.69
C ILE A 35 6.00 -13.32 -23.15
N MET A 36 6.45 -13.30 -24.38
CA MET A 36 7.24 -14.41 -24.96
C MET A 36 8.73 -14.39 -24.61
N PHE A 37 9.29 -13.24 -24.22
CA PHE A 37 10.72 -13.05 -24.05
C PHE A 37 11.16 -12.29 -22.79
N GLY A 38 10.24 -11.80 -21.94
CA GLY A 38 10.56 -11.03 -20.73
C GLY A 38 10.50 -11.88 -19.45
N LYS A 39 11.30 -11.49 -18.43
CA LYS A 39 11.11 -12.02 -17.08
C LYS A 39 9.69 -11.66 -16.61
N GLU A 40 8.99 -12.59 -16.03
CA GLU A 40 7.56 -12.46 -15.66
C GLU A 40 7.28 -11.28 -14.72
N ASN A 41 8.23 -10.99 -13.82
CA ASN A 41 8.16 -9.83 -12.93
C ASN A 41 7.98 -8.50 -13.69
N ILE A 42 8.75 -8.30 -14.79
CA ILE A 42 8.67 -7.08 -15.61
C ILE A 42 7.33 -6.99 -16.32
N LYS A 43 6.82 -8.12 -16.84
CA LYS A 43 5.51 -8.18 -17.48
C LYS A 43 4.42 -7.66 -16.56
N PHE A 44 4.35 -8.18 -15.33
CA PHE A 44 3.30 -7.81 -14.39
C PHE A 44 3.53 -6.42 -13.79
N SER A 45 4.78 -5.94 -13.64
CA SER A 45 5.01 -4.56 -13.23
C SER A 45 4.48 -3.54 -14.25
N LYS A 46 4.48 -3.87 -15.55
CA LYS A 46 3.95 -3.00 -16.61
C LYS A 46 2.42 -2.90 -16.63
N THR A 47 1.70 -3.75 -15.89
CA THR A 47 0.25 -3.58 -15.71
C THR A 47 -0.11 -2.42 -14.78
N ILE A 48 0.85 -1.95 -13.99
CA ILE A 48 0.72 -0.74 -13.18
C ILE A 48 0.87 0.45 -14.12
N ILE A 49 -0.20 1.19 -14.36
CA ILE A 49 -0.24 2.28 -15.34
C ILE A 49 -0.84 3.55 -14.75
N VAL A 50 -0.46 4.69 -15.33
CA VAL A 50 -0.90 6.02 -14.92
C VAL A 50 -2.43 6.13 -14.89
N GLU A 51 -3.09 5.61 -15.91
CA GLU A 51 -4.55 5.75 -16.09
C GLU A 51 -5.35 5.10 -14.97
N ASP A 52 -4.90 3.95 -14.45
CA ASP A 52 -5.58 3.28 -13.34
C ASP A 52 -5.26 3.95 -12.00
N LEU A 53 -4.02 4.39 -11.77
CA LEU A 53 -3.62 5.18 -10.61
C LEU A 53 -4.43 6.48 -10.52
N GLU A 54 -4.55 7.22 -11.63
CA GLU A 54 -5.32 8.45 -11.72
C GLU A 54 -6.81 8.21 -11.44
N LYS A 55 -7.38 7.16 -12.01
CA LYS A 55 -8.78 6.79 -11.79
C LYS A 55 -9.07 6.48 -10.31
N HIS A 56 -8.18 5.72 -9.64
CA HIS A 56 -8.33 5.42 -8.23
C HIS A 56 -8.19 6.66 -7.37
N LEU A 57 -7.20 7.52 -7.67
CA LEU A 57 -6.94 8.72 -6.88
C LEU A 57 -8.04 9.75 -7.00
N ASN A 58 -8.61 9.96 -8.20
CA ASN A 58 -9.76 10.83 -8.42
C ASN A 58 -10.98 10.43 -7.57
N ILE A 59 -11.10 9.17 -7.19
CA ILE A 59 -12.16 8.70 -6.28
C ILE A 59 -11.73 8.92 -4.83
N LEU A 60 -10.54 8.43 -4.44
CA LEU A 60 -10.11 8.46 -3.04
C LEU A 60 -9.86 9.87 -2.52
N ALA A 61 -9.34 10.78 -3.35
CA ALA A 61 -9.10 12.17 -2.99
C ALA A 61 -10.23 13.12 -3.40
N SER A 62 -11.44 12.59 -3.69
CA SER A 62 -12.60 13.44 -4.01
C SER A 62 -13.24 14.04 -2.75
N ASP A 63 -13.89 15.20 -2.92
CA ASP A 63 -14.66 15.85 -1.86
C ASP A 63 -15.78 14.96 -1.30
N SER A 64 -16.30 14.02 -2.11
CA SER A 64 -17.33 13.08 -1.69
C SER A 64 -16.89 12.16 -0.57
N LEU A 65 -15.57 11.90 -0.43
CA LEU A 65 -15.00 11.13 0.65
C LEU A 65 -14.60 11.99 1.86
N GLU A 66 -14.97 13.27 1.87
CA GLU A 66 -14.87 14.15 3.04
C GLU A 66 -13.48 14.15 3.71
N GLY A 67 -12.41 13.99 2.90
CA GLY A 67 -11.02 13.92 3.41
C GLY A 67 -10.73 12.72 4.32
N ARG A 68 -11.51 11.68 4.26
CA ARG A 68 -11.27 10.32 4.83
C ARG A 68 -10.87 10.25 6.31
N GLU A 69 -11.31 11.21 7.15
CA GLU A 69 -10.94 11.21 8.58
C GLU A 69 -11.33 9.91 9.27
N THR A 70 -10.38 9.28 9.95
CA THR A 70 -10.58 8.02 10.68
C THR A 70 -11.79 8.07 11.59
N GLY A 71 -12.72 7.12 11.39
CA GLY A 71 -13.94 7.00 12.18
C GLY A 71 -15.11 7.83 11.68
N LYS A 72 -14.94 8.59 10.59
CA LYS A 72 -15.99 9.37 9.92
C LYS A 72 -16.53 8.65 8.68
N ALA A 73 -17.60 9.20 8.09
CA ALA A 73 -18.27 8.61 6.95
C ALA A 73 -17.34 8.46 5.74
N GLY A 74 -16.56 9.48 5.41
CA GLY A 74 -15.62 9.45 4.29
C GLY A 74 -14.61 8.31 4.38
N GLN A 75 -14.04 8.08 5.57
CA GLN A 75 -13.12 6.95 5.76
C GLN A 75 -13.83 5.59 5.56
N LYS A 76 -15.11 5.45 5.97
CA LYS A 76 -15.87 4.21 5.73
C LYS A 76 -16.14 3.98 4.24
N MET A 77 -16.48 5.05 3.50
CA MET A 77 -16.67 4.97 2.06
C MET A 77 -15.36 4.60 1.34
N ALA A 78 -14.21 5.13 1.77
CA ALA A 78 -12.91 4.75 1.25
C ALA A 78 -12.59 3.28 1.54
N ALA A 79 -12.85 2.81 2.76
CA ALA A 79 -12.68 1.38 3.12
C ALA A 79 -13.56 0.47 2.25
N ASP A 80 -14.83 0.84 2.02
CA ASP A 80 -15.73 0.09 1.16
C ASP A 80 -15.27 0.09 -0.31
N TYR A 81 -14.71 1.21 -0.80
CA TYR A 81 -14.13 1.28 -2.13
C TYR A 81 -12.95 0.31 -2.28
N ILE A 82 -11.99 0.33 -1.35
CA ILE A 82 -10.83 -0.56 -1.33
C ILE A 82 -11.27 -2.04 -1.25
N MET A 83 -12.21 -2.35 -0.34
CA MET A 83 -12.76 -3.71 -0.22
C MET A 83 -13.38 -4.18 -1.54
N ASN A 84 -14.20 -3.33 -2.18
CA ASN A 84 -14.85 -3.67 -3.45
C ASN A 84 -13.83 -3.88 -4.58
N HIS A 85 -12.71 -3.14 -4.58
CA HIS A 85 -11.62 -3.39 -5.50
C HIS A 85 -11.02 -4.79 -5.27
N PHE A 86 -10.73 -5.19 -4.04
CA PHE A 86 -10.24 -6.54 -3.75
C PHE A 86 -11.23 -7.63 -4.16
N ILE A 87 -12.55 -7.43 -3.95
CA ILE A 87 -13.58 -8.35 -4.42
C ILE A 87 -13.55 -8.48 -5.94
N ASN A 88 -13.45 -7.36 -6.67
CA ASN A 88 -13.42 -7.35 -8.13
C ASN A 88 -12.18 -8.05 -8.70
N LEU A 89 -11.04 -7.96 -8.00
CA LEU A 89 -9.83 -8.70 -8.32
C LEU A 89 -9.96 -10.21 -8.05
N GLY A 90 -10.97 -10.64 -7.30
CA GLY A 90 -11.15 -12.02 -6.88
C GLY A 90 -10.27 -12.42 -5.69
N ILE A 91 -9.80 -11.45 -4.89
CA ILE A 91 -9.12 -11.72 -3.62
C ILE A 91 -10.16 -12.20 -2.61
N PRO A 92 -9.98 -13.37 -1.96
CA PRO A 92 -10.95 -13.86 -0.99
C PRO A 92 -10.88 -13.11 0.34
N PRO A 93 -11.98 -13.07 1.13
CA PRO A 93 -11.96 -12.50 2.46
C PRO A 93 -11.07 -13.34 3.40
N SER A 94 -10.21 -12.69 4.19
CA SER A 94 -9.20 -13.34 5.04
C SER A 94 -9.34 -13.05 6.53
N VAL A 95 -10.17 -12.08 6.92
CA VAL A 95 -10.39 -11.72 8.32
C VAL A 95 -11.57 -12.50 8.88
N THR A 96 -11.32 -13.35 9.88
CA THR A 96 -12.40 -14.09 10.53
C THR A 96 -12.91 -13.33 11.76
N THR A 97 -14.22 -13.01 11.78
CA THR A 97 -14.88 -12.40 12.93
C THR A 97 -15.86 -13.39 13.55
N GLU A 98 -15.73 -13.61 14.88
CA GLU A 98 -16.66 -14.43 15.63
C GLU A 98 -17.88 -13.60 16.07
N ASN A 99 -19.08 -14.08 15.77
CA ASN A 99 -20.29 -13.55 16.38
C ASN A 99 -20.46 -14.20 17.77
N LYS A 100 -20.19 -13.43 18.83
CA LYS A 100 -20.21 -13.90 20.23
C LYS A 100 -21.58 -14.49 20.68
N HIS A 101 -22.67 -14.09 20.03
CA HIS A 101 -24.03 -14.58 20.38
C HIS A 101 -24.39 -15.90 19.67
N THR A 102 -23.97 -16.02 18.40
CA THR A 102 -24.35 -17.20 17.59
C THR A 102 -23.21 -18.21 17.46
N LYS A 103 -22.00 -17.87 17.94
CA LYS A 103 -20.75 -18.64 17.75
C LYS A 103 -20.44 -18.93 16.27
N THR A 104 -20.99 -18.13 15.36
CA THR A 104 -20.71 -18.25 13.93
C THR A 104 -19.52 -17.40 13.56
N HIS A 105 -18.66 -17.92 12.69
CA HIS A 105 -17.53 -17.19 12.10
C HIS A 105 -17.97 -16.63 10.76
N LYS A 106 -17.69 -15.34 10.53
CA LYS A 106 -17.89 -14.69 9.23
C LYS A 106 -16.55 -14.19 8.71
N ALA A 107 -16.20 -14.62 7.51
CA ALA A 107 -15.04 -14.09 6.82
C ALA A 107 -15.37 -12.68 6.25
N GLY A 108 -14.38 -11.80 6.26
CA GLY A 108 -14.48 -10.42 5.77
C GLY A 108 -13.12 -9.86 5.39
N TYR A 109 -13.09 -8.60 5.04
CA TYR A 109 -11.87 -7.87 4.66
C TYR A 109 -11.41 -6.90 5.74
N TYR A 110 -12.25 -6.58 6.72
CA TYR A 110 -12.00 -5.54 7.71
C TYR A 110 -11.45 -6.10 9.01
N GLN A 111 -10.25 -5.69 9.37
CA GLN A 111 -9.77 -5.78 10.74
C GLN A 111 -10.21 -4.51 11.49
N LYS A 112 -11.32 -4.59 12.21
CA LYS A 112 -11.90 -3.45 12.92
C LYS A 112 -11.21 -3.21 14.24
N PHE A 113 -10.95 -1.94 14.55
CA PHE A 113 -10.43 -1.52 15.84
C PHE A 113 -11.26 -0.41 16.49
N LYS A 114 -11.12 -0.32 17.80
CA LYS A 114 -11.74 0.70 18.61
C LYS A 114 -10.74 1.13 19.68
N ILE A 115 -10.25 2.35 19.55
CA ILE A 115 -9.23 2.89 20.44
C ILE A 115 -9.79 4.10 21.17
N ARG A 116 -9.46 4.21 22.44
CA ARG A 116 -9.83 5.38 23.24
C ARG A 116 -8.92 6.55 22.84
N SER A 117 -9.51 7.63 22.36
CA SER A 117 -8.75 8.85 22.08
C SER A 117 -8.09 9.32 23.37
N LYS A 118 -6.77 9.29 23.41
CA LYS A 118 -6.04 10.07 24.42
C LYS A 118 -6.14 11.53 23.98
N ARG A 119 -6.63 12.40 24.84
CA ARG A 119 -6.67 13.84 24.58
C ARG A 119 -5.30 14.32 24.09
N HIS A 120 -5.18 14.73 22.84
CA HIS A 120 -4.21 15.73 22.48
C HIS A 120 -4.80 17.07 22.92
N VAL A 121 -4.28 17.60 24.00
CA VAL A 121 -4.50 19.00 24.36
C VAL A 121 -3.78 19.80 23.30
N CYS A 122 -4.51 20.26 22.30
CA CYS A 122 -3.98 21.21 21.33
C CYS A 122 -3.62 22.48 22.12
N LYS A 123 -2.35 22.80 22.20
CA LYS A 123 -1.84 24.07 22.73
C LYS A 123 -1.88 25.14 21.63
N CYS A 124 -3.01 25.35 21.01
CA CYS A 124 -3.20 26.51 20.14
C CYS A 124 -4.04 27.55 20.89
N GLU A 125 -3.58 28.78 20.90
CA GLU A 125 -4.17 29.92 21.63
C GLU A 125 -5.58 30.32 21.16
N ASP A 126 -6.13 29.70 20.08
CA ASP A 126 -7.42 30.05 19.46
C ASP A 126 -8.52 28.95 19.58
N CYS A 127 -8.39 27.98 20.49
CA CYS A 127 -9.36 26.88 20.61
C CYS A 127 -10.34 27.04 21.77
N ASP A 128 -11.19 28.05 21.73
CA ASP A 128 -12.13 28.35 22.84
C ASP A 128 -13.43 27.48 22.84
N VAL A 129 -13.72 26.70 21.82
CA VAL A 129 -15.03 26.04 21.71
C VAL A 129 -15.07 24.61 22.23
N ASP A 130 -13.97 23.91 22.30
CA ASP A 130 -13.91 22.50 22.74
C ASP A 130 -13.65 22.31 24.24
N PHE A 131 -13.25 23.36 24.96
CA PHE A 131 -12.92 23.29 26.38
C PHE A 131 -14.10 22.82 27.26
N ILE A 132 -15.33 23.24 26.95
CA ILE A 132 -16.52 22.85 27.73
C ILE A 132 -16.92 21.40 27.49
N LYS A 133 -16.80 20.89 26.27
CA LYS A 133 -17.08 19.46 25.97
C LYS A 133 -16.04 18.53 26.59
N ASP A 134 -14.81 19.01 26.75
CA ASP A 134 -13.72 18.27 27.38
C ASP A 134 -13.83 18.21 28.91
N LEU A 135 -14.48 19.18 29.54
CA LEU A 135 -14.69 19.22 30.99
C LEU A 135 -15.62 18.10 31.49
N PHE A 136 -16.56 17.64 30.64
CA PHE A 136 -17.52 16.58 30.97
C PHE A 136 -17.04 15.16 30.61
N GLY A 137 -15.77 14.97 30.25
CA GLY A 137 -15.14 13.65 30.23
C GLY A 137 -15.72 12.65 29.23
N VAL A 138 -16.28 13.11 28.12
CA VAL A 138 -16.78 12.21 27.08
C VAL A 138 -15.60 11.52 26.39
N ASN A 139 -15.33 10.28 26.83
CA ASN A 139 -14.33 9.45 26.20
C ASN A 139 -14.72 9.18 24.74
N LYS A 140 -14.09 9.92 23.82
CA LYS A 140 -14.34 9.73 22.39
C LYS A 140 -13.61 8.49 21.93
N TRP A 141 -14.35 7.50 21.44
CA TRP A 141 -13.78 6.32 20.85
C TRP A 141 -13.57 6.55 19.35
N ILE A 142 -12.37 6.35 18.88
CA ILE A 142 -12.05 6.27 17.46
C ILE A 142 -12.32 4.84 17.01
N LYS A 143 -13.09 4.67 15.96
CA LYS A 143 -13.43 3.37 15.36
C LYS A 143 -12.91 3.40 13.92
N GLY A 144 -11.91 2.59 13.62
CA GLY A 144 -11.36 2.43 12.29
C GLY A 144 -11.34 0.98 11.87
N GLU A 145 -10.90 0.73 10.69
CA GLU A 145 -10.60 -0.59 10.16
C GLU A 145 -9.38 -0.56 9.24
N ASN A 146 -8.56 -1.59 9.30
CA ASN A 146 -7.63 -1.93 8.23
C ASN A 146 -8.37 -2.77 7.20
N VAL A 147 -8.06 -2.60 5.92
CA VAL A 147 -8.65 -3.41 4.84
C VAL A 147 -7.59 -4.40 4.36
N LEU A 148 -7.89 -5.70 4.43
CA LEU A 148 -6.92 -6.77 4.19
C LEU A 148 -7.23 -7.49 2.89
N GLY A 149 -6.32 -7.38 1.91
CA GLY A 149 -6.31 -8.11 0.66
C GLY A 149 -5.23 -9.19 0.68
N TYR A 150 -5.59 -10.41 1.10
CA TYR A 150 -4.65 -11.52 1.23
C TYR A 150 -4.57 -12.33 -0.07
N ILE A 151 -3.39 -12.38 -0.65
CA ILE A 151 -3.07 -13.17 -1.84
C ILE A 151 -2.23 -14.38 -1.40
N GLU A 152 -2.88 -15.54 -1.29
CA GLU A 152 -2.22 -16.76 -0.85
C GLU A 152 -1.12 -17.18 -1.82
N GLY A 153 0.05 -17.48 -1.28
CA GLY A 153 1.21 -18.00 -2.00
C GLY A 153 1.07 -19.48 -2.38
N THR A 154 2.15 -20.07 -2.86
CA THR A 154 2.20 -21.49 -3.26
C THR A 154 2.93 -22.34 -2.22
N ASP A 155 4.20 -22.67 -2.45
CA ASP A 155 4.99 -23.58 -1.61
C ASP A 155 5.56 -22.95 -0.32
N LEU A 156 5.67 -21.60 -0.28
CA LEU A 156 6.11 -20.83 0.90
C LEU A 156 4.98 -20.00 1.50
N LYS A 157 3.72 -20.40 1.31
CA LYS A 157 2.51 -19.63 1.62
C LYS A 157 2.37 -19.20 3.09
N ASP A 158 3.03 -19.88 4.01
CA ASP A 158 3.00 -19.53 5.43
C ASP A 158 3.87 -18.31 5.75
N GLU A 159 4.80 -17.92 4.88
CA GLU A 159 5.57 -16.68 4.97
C GLU A 159 4.86 -15.54 4.25
N LEU A 160 4.98 -14.31 4.79
CA LEU A 160 4.15 -13.18 4.39
C LEU A 160 4.98 -11.94 4.07
N ILE A 161 4.74 -11.34 2.91
CA ILE A 161 5.17 -9.98 2.59
C ILE A 161 3.96 -9.05 2.81
N ILE A 162 4.13 -7.98 3.59
CA ILE A 162 3.05 -7.03 3.86
C ILE A 162 3.36 -5.70 3.16
N ILE A 163 2.37 -5.19 2.41
CA ILE A 163 2.43 -3.87 1.78
C ILE A 163 1.39 -2.98 2.46
N THR A 164 1.83 -1.85 2.99
CA THR A 164 0.99 -0.88 3.70
C THR A 164 1.01 0.48 3.04
N ALA A 165 -0.10 1.18 3.15
CA ALA A 165 -0.30 2.60 2.89
C ALA A 165 -1.47 3.05 3.76
N HIS A 166 -1.55 4.31 4.18
CA HIS A 166 -2.71 4.74 4.94
C HIS A 166 -3.76 5.39 4.04
N TYR A 167 -5.01 5.03 4.23
CA TYR A 167 -6.09 5.57 3.40
C TYR A 167 -6.94 6.64 4.12
N ASP A 168 -6.70 6.89 5.40
CA ASP A 168 -7.29 8.02 6.12
C ASP A 168 -6.49 9.30 5.89
N HIS A 169 -7.13 10.45 6.12
CA HIS A 169 -6.49 11.75 6.13
C HIS A 169 -7.20 12.68 7.14
N LEU A 170 -7.00 13.99 7.05
CA LEU A 170 -7.43 14.95 8.07
C LEU A 170 -8.94 15.22 8.11
N GLY A 171 -9.68 14.84 7.06
CA GLY A 171 -11.12 15.01 7.03
C GLY A 171 -11.57 16.35 6.49
N LYS A 172 -12.67 16.86 7.02
CA LYS A 172 -13.20 18.20 6.68
C LYS A 172 -13.40 19.05 7.92
N HIS A 173 -13.17 20.32 7.77
CA HIS A 173 -13.47 21.33 8.76
C HIS A 173 -14.37 22.41 8.11
N ASP A 174 -15.60 22.52 8.56
CA ASP A 174 -16.67 23.33 7.95
C ASP A 174 -16.85 22.97 6.46
N SER A 175 -16.62 23.91 5.54
CA SER A 175 -16.69 23.70 4.10
C SER A 175 -15.36 23.30 3.46
N LEU A 176 -14.27 23.26 4.21
CA LEU A 176 -12.94 22.92 3.72
C LEU A 176 -12.71 21.42 3.83
N VAL A 177 -12.40 20.78 2.70
CA VAL A 177 -12.07 19.36 2.63
C VAL A 177 -10.55 19.23 2.44
N PHE A 178 -9.92 18.41 3.28
CA PHE A 178 -8.52 18.04 3.17
C PHE A 178 -8.45 16.74 2.38
N ASN A 179 -8.25 16.84 1.07
CA ASN A 179 -8.40 15.71 0.15
C ASN A 179 -7.27 14.70 0.28
N GLY A 180 -6.05 15.14 0.69
CA GLY A 180 -4.91 14.27 0.91
C GLY A 180 -4.61 13.42 -0.33
N ALA A 181 -4.34 14.09 -1.47
CA ALA A 181 -4.09 13.37 -2.71
C ALA A 181 -2.70 12.71 -2.68
N ASP A 182 -1.69 13.40 -2.15
CA ASP A 182 -0.39 12.79 -1.91
C ASP A 182 -0.36 12.09 -0.55
N ASP A 183 -0.91 12.70 0.51
CA ASP A 183 -0.92 12.20 1.88
C ASP A 183 -2.27 11.53 2.27
N ASP A 184 -2.46 10.21 2.25
CA ASP A 184 -1.68 9.22 1.54
C ASP A 184 -2.56 8.53 0.48
N GLY A 185 -3.20 9.38 -0.33
CA GLY A 185 -3.91 8.90 -1.53
C GLY A 185 -2.95 8.21 -2.49
N SER A 186 -1.75 8.78 -2.70
CA SER A 186 -0.74 8.28 -3.63
C SER A 186 -0.25 6.88 -3.26
N GLY A 187 0.07 6.62 -1.99
CA GLY A 187 0.46 5.30 -1.51
C GLY A 187 -0.69 4.30 -1.50
N THR A 188 -1.90 4.77 -1.16
CA THR A 188 -3.09 3.91 -1.19
C THR A 188 -3.37 3.38 -2.61
N VAL A 189 -3.35 4.24 -3.65
CA VAL A 189 -3.57 3.78 -5.03
C VAL A 189 -2.44 2.90 -5.53
N ALA A 190 -1.20 3.15 -5.12
CA ALA A 190 -0.06 2.28 -5.38
C ALA A 190 -0.29 0.87 -4.82
N ALA A 191 -0.78 0.76 -3.59
CA ALA A 191 -1.12 -0.53 -2.97
C ALA A 191 -2.23 -1.27 -3.73
N LEU A 192 -3.25 -0.56 -4.25
CA LEU A 192 -4.32 -1.15 -5.08
C LEU A 192 -3.79 -1.73 -6.39
N GLU A 193 -2.93 -0.98 -7.10
CA GLU A 193 -2.33 -1.43 -8.36
C GLU A 193 -1.36 -2.61 -8.15
N ILE A 194 -0.62 -2.64 -7.04
CA ILE A 194 0.21 -3.78 -6.67
C ILE A 194 -0.65 -5.03 -6.43
N ALA A 195 -1.82 -4.89 -5.77
CA ALA A 195 -2.76 -5.99 -5.59
C ALA A 195 -3.23 -6.55 -6.94
N GLU A 196 -3.58 -5.67 -7.89
CA GLU A 196 -3.99 -6.08 -9.23
C GLU A 196 -2.87 -6.81 -9.96
N ALA A 197 -1.64 -6.28 -9.96
CA ALA A 197 -0.49 -6.89 -10.61
C ALA A 197 -0.21 -8.32 -10.09
N PHE A 198 -0.23 -8.52 -8.76
CA PHE A 198 -0.09 -9.85 -8.17
C PHE A 198 -1.25 -10.79 -8.52
N MET A 199 -2.48 -10.29 -8.58
CA MET A 199 -3.64 -11.12 -8.96
C MET A 199 -3.63 -11.48 -10.43
N LEU A 200 -3.18 -10.59 -11.32
CA LEU A 200 -2.97 -10.90 -12.74
C LEU A 200 -1.89 -11.99 -12.91
N ALA A 201 -0.79 -11.86 -12.17
CA ALA A 201 0.25 -12.89 -12.16
C ALA A 201 -0.29 -14.23 -11.68
N LYS A 202 -1.02 -14.26 -10.57
CA LYS A 202 -1.63 -15.48 -10.03
C LYS A 202 -2.61 -16.14 -11.00
N LYS A 203 -3.47 -15.34 -11.64
CA LYS A 203 -4.41 -15.83 -12.68
C LYS A 203 -3.70 -16.41 -13.91
N ALA A 204 -2.51 -15.88 -14.23
CA ALA A 204 -1.67 -16.38 -15.32
C ALA A 204 -0.83 -17.62 -14.94
N GLY A 205 -0.93 -18.13 -13.71
CA GLY A 205 -0.14 -19.27 -13.22
C GLY A 205 1.23 -18.92 -12.66
N HIS A 206 1.53 -17.62 -12.48
CA HIS A 206 2.78 -17.08 -11.95
C HIS A 206 2.57 -16.41 -10.59
N GLY A 207 1.73 -16.99 -9.74
CA GLY A 207 1.48 -16.48 -8.39
C GLY A 207 2.73 -16.47 -7.52
N PRO A 208 2.76 -15.65 -6.45
CA PRO A 208 3.89 -15.58 -5.54
C PRO A 208 4.06 -16.91 -4.78
N ARG A 209 5.30 -17.26 -4.41
CA ARG A 209 5.59 -18.42 -3.56
C ARG A 209 5.21 -18.13 -2.11
N ARG A 210 5.63 -16.95 -1.57
CA ARG A 210 5.16 -16.42 -0.29
C ARG A 210 3.85 -15.70 -0.47
N SER A 211 3.01 -15.72 0.55
CA SER A 211 1.78 -14.93 0.54
C SER A 211 2.08 -13.44 0.55
N VAL A 212 1.19 -12.66 -0.06
CA VAL A 212 1.28 -11.19 -0.06
C VAL A 212 0.02 -10.61 0.57
N LEU A 213 0.18 -9.76 1.56
CA LEU A 213 -0.90 -9.03 2.19
C LEU A 213 -0.83 -7.56 1.78
N ILE A 214 -1.80 -7.12 0.99
CA ILE A 214 -2.02 -5.71 0.74
C ILE A 214 -2.93 -5.19 1.83
N MET A 215 -2.43 -4.26 2.62
CA MET A 215 -3.12 -3.79 3.82
C MET A 215 -3.16 -2.26 3.90
N PRO A 216 -4.08 -1.61 3.18
CA PRO A 216 -4.42 -0.23 3.47
C PRO A 216 -4.92 -0.09 4.91
N VAL A 217 -4.25 0.79 5.67
CA VAL A 217 -4.50 0.99 7.10
C VAL A 217 -5.20 2.32 7.35
N SER A 218 -5.83 2.47 8.51
CA SER A 218 -6.48 3.71 8.91
C SER A 218 -5.99 4.16 10.29
N GLY A 219 -6.08 5.45 10.55
CA GLY A 219 -5.67 6.03 11.84
C GLY A 219 -4.19 6.31 11.91
N GLU A 220 -3.51 6.43 10.78
CA GLU A 220 -2.13 6.93 10.70
C GLU A 220 -2.07 8.33 11.31
N GLU A 221 -2.92 9.25 10.84
CA GLU A 221 -3.07 10.65 11.25
C GLU A 221 -3.47 10.84 12.73
N LYS A 222 -3.93 9.78 13.34
CA LYS A 222 -4.28 9.76 14.79
C LYS A 222 -3.22 9.04 15.63
N GLY A 223 -2.03 8.78 15.06
CA GLY A 223 -0.87 8.17 15.70
C GLY A 223 -0.69 6.69 15.39
N LEU A 224 -0.68 6.32 14.12
CA LEU A 224 -0.38 4.99 13.59
C LEU A 224 -1.31 3.89 14.15
N LEU A 225 -2.61 4.22 14.35
CA LEU A 225 -3.52 3.36 15.13
C LEU A 225 -3.80 2.02 14.44
N GLY A 226 -3.95 2.02 13.12
CA GLY A 226 -4.30 0.83 12.35
C GLY A 226 -3.16 -0.18 12.30
N SER A 227 -1.97 0.24 11.92
CA SER A 227 -0.78 -0.61 11.91
C SER A 227 -0.41 -1.08 13.32
N LYS A 228 -0.55 -0.20 14.34
CA LYS A 228 -0.40 -0.59 15.74
C LYS A 228 -1.40 -1.68 16.13
N HIS A 229 -2.68 -1.51 15.75
CA HIS A 229 -3.70 -2.51 16.07
C HIS A 229 -3.37 -3.85 15.40
N TYR A 230 -2.92 -3.83 14.13
CA TYR A 230 -2.52 -5.04 13.43
C TYR A 230 -1.36 -5.74 14.13
N THR A 231 -0.30 -5.03 14.49
CA THR A 231 0.87 -5.62 15.12
C THR A 231 0.61 -6.09 16.57
N ASP A 232 -0.32 -5.46 17.28
CA ASP A 232 -0.76 -5.90 18.61
C ASP A 232 -1.76 -7.07 18.56
N ASN A 233 -2.52 -7.23 17.45
CA ASN A 233 -3.56 -8.24 17.24
C ASN A 233 -3.50 -8.79 15.81
N PRO A 234 -2.44 -9.44 15.42
CA PRO A 234 -2.21 -9.81 14.03
C PRO A 234 -3.21 -10.86 13.54
N VAL A 235 -3.72 -10.68 12.31
CA VAL A 235 -4.58 -11.67 11.64
C VAL A 235 -3.74 -12.86 11.18
N PHE A 236 -2.51 -12.63 10.79
CA PHE A 236 -1.50 -13.64 10.47
C PHE A 236 -0.33 -13.49 11.44
N PRO A 237 0.27 -14.59 11.95
CA PRO A 237 1.36 -14.53 12.92
C PRO A 237 2.49 -13.60 12.48
N LEU A 238 2.92 -12.69 13.35
CA LEU A 238 3.97 -11.71 13.01
C LEU A 238 5.32 -12.38 12.70
N GLU A 239 5.62 -13.48 13.33
CA GLU A 239 6.82 -14.28 13.09
C GLU A 239 6.92 -14.80 11.65
N ASN A 240 5.78 -14.92 10.97
CA ASN A 240 5.71 -15.30 9.56
C ASN A 240 5.93 -14.13 8.61
N THR A 241 5.91 -12.90 9.10
CA THR A 241 6.13 -11.71 8.27
C THR A 241 7.61 -11.57 7.94
N VAL A 242 7.94 -11.62 6.66
CA VAL A 242 9.31 -11.51 6.14
C VAL A 242 9.75 -10.05 6.08
N ALA A 243 8.90 -9.18 5.54
CA ALA A 243 9.13 -7.76 5.42
C ALA A 243 7.81 -6.98 5.35
N ASN A 244 7.86 -5.70 5.74
CA ASN A 244 6.81 -4.72 5.44
C ASN A 244 7.37 -3.65 4.48
N LEU A 245 6.66 -3.42 3.38
CA LEU A 245 6.92 -2.36 2.41
C LEU A 245 5.81 -1.31 2.57
N ASN A 246 6.16 -0.16 3.13
CA ASN A 246 5.24 0.93 3.42
C ASN A 246 5.38 2.03 2.38
N ILE A 247 4.27 2.50 1.86
CA ILE A 247 4.23 3.54 0.85
C ILE A 247 3.45 4.70 1.45
N ASP A 248 4.05 5.91 1.42
CA ASP A 248 3.41 7.08 1.99
C ASP A 248 3.99 8.33 1.34
N MET A 249 3.14 9.14 0.70
CA MET A 249 3.49 10.36 -0.02
C MET A 249 4.54 10.14 -1.13
N ILE A 250 4.13 9.58 -2.26
CA ILE A 250 5.01 9.26 -3.39
C ILE A 250 4.64 9.99 -4.70
N GLY A 251 3.70 10.94 -4.66
CA GLY A 251 3.14 11.62 -5.84
C GLY A 251 3.65 13.04 -6.07
N ARG A 252 4.49 13.59 -5.21
CA ARG A 252 4.99 14.97 -5.32
C ARG A 252 6.52 15.03 -5.25
N LEU A 253 7.06 16.23 -5.49
CA LEU A 253 8.46 16.55 -5.22
C LEU A 253 8.56 17.35 -3.92
N ASP A 254 9.66 17.15 -3.20
CA ASP A 254 10.02 18.03 -2.09
C ASP A 254 10.85 19.25 -2.57
N ASP A 255 11.17 20.15 -1.64
CA ASP A 255 11.93 21.38 -1.93
C ASP A 255 13.41 21.13 -2.30
N TRP A 256 13.88 19.88 -2.23
CA TRP A 256 15.28 19.52 -2.48
C TRP A 256 15.52 19.00 -3.90
N HIS A 257 14.44 18.72 -4.65
CA HIS A 257 14.52 18.08 -5.96
C HIS A 257 13.80 18.87 -7.06
N ASP A 258 14.49 19.07 -8.17
CA ASP A 258 13.93 19.68 -9.38
C ASP A 258 13.35 18.63 -10.36
N THR A 259 13.55 17.34 -10.10
CA THR A 259 13.11 16.24 -10.98
C THR A 259 12.48 15.10 -10.20
N ALA A 260 11.60 14.36 -10.85
CA ALA A 260 10.87 13.25 -10.25
C ALA A 260 11.70 11.95 -10.06
N ASN A 261 12.94 11.92 -10.53
CA ASN A 261 13.74 10.69 -10.59
C ASN A 261 14.40 10.34 -9.24
N TYR A 262 13.68 10.37 -8.15
CA TYR A 262 14.15 9.98 -6.83
C TYR A 262 13.06 9.38 -5.96
N VAL A 263 13.47 8.66 -4.92
CA VAL A 263 12.65 8.22 -3.79
C VAL A 263 13.54 8.03 -2.56
N TYR A 264 13.05 8.45 -1.40
CA TYR A 264 13.69 8.15 -0.12
C TYR A 264 13.31 6.75 0.35
N LEU A 265 14.31 5.95 0.73
CA LEU A 265 14.13 4.65 1.37
C LEU A 265 14.52 4.76 2.84
N ILE A 266 13.55 4.64 3.71
CA ILE A 266 13.74 4.78 5.16
C ILE A 266 13.54 3.42 5.83
N GLY A 267 14.49 2.99 6.63
CA GLY A 267 14.44 1.71 7.35
C GLY A 267 15.05 0.52 6.61
N ALA A 268 15.36 0.66 5.31
CA ALA A 268 15.74 -0.46 4.44
C ALA A 268 16.88 -1.33 4.98
N ASP A 269 17.92 -0.70 5.55
CA ASP A 269 19.09 -1.39 6.11
C ASP A 269 19.12 -1.43 7.65
N ARG A 270 18.06 -0.97 8.33
CA ARG A 270 18.08 -0.85 9.79
C ARG A 270 17.98 -2.19 10.53
N LEU A 271 17.29 -3.15 9.95
CA LEU A 271 17.09 -4.49 10.52
C LEU A 271 17.64 -5.59 9.64
N SER A 272 17.78 -5.36 8.31
CA SER A 272 18.26 -6.34 7.34
C SER A 272 19.09 -5.67 6.27
N GLN A 273 20.37 -5.98 6.18
CA GLN A 273 21.20 -5.53 5.05
C GLN A 273 20.70 -6.14 3.74
N GLU A 274 20.28 -7.40 3.80
CA GLU A 274 19.80 -8.12 2.62
C GLU A 274 18.57 -7.47 2.00
N LEU A 275 17.62 -6.90 2.78
CA LEU A 275 16.48 -6.16 2.27
C LEU A 275 16.92 -4.93 1.46
N HIS A 276 17.87 -4.18 2.01
CA HIS A 276 18.47 -3.03 1.33
C HIS A 276 19.10 -3.43 -0.01
N ASP A 277 19.96 -4.45 0.01
CA ASP A 277 20.68 -4.92 -1.18
C ASP A 277 19.72 -5.41 -2.28
N ILE A 278 18.63 -6.08 -1.91
CA ILE A 278 17.57 -6.50 -2.83
C ILE A 278 16.93 -5.28 -3.49
N SER A 279 16.55 -4.27 -2.72
CA SER A 279 15.92 -3.07 -3.24
C SER A 279 16.83 -2.30 -4.21
N GLU A 280 18.12 -2.17 -3.86
CA GLU A 280 19.13 -1.58 -4.72
C GLU A 280 19.31 -2.37 -6.03
N GLN A 281 19.39 -3.70 -5.94
CA GLN A 281 19.53 -4.54 -7.12
C GLN A 281 18.33 -4.44 -8.05
N VAL A 282 17.11 -4.51 -7.48
CA VAL A 282 15.85 -4.39 -8.23
C VAL A 282 15.79 -3.03 -8.93
N ASN A 283 16.09 -1.95 -8.21
CA ASN A 283 16.13 -0.62 -8.81
C ASN A 283 17.14 -0.51 -9.94
N LYS A 284 18.36 -0.97 -9.72
CA LYS A 284 19.44 -0.94 -10.73
C LYS A 284 19.10 -1.74 -11.99
N GLU A 285 18.44 -2.89 -11.82
CA GLU A 285 18.14 -3.80 -12.93
C GLU A 285 16.92 -3.36 -13.74
N TYR A 286 15.92 -2.74 -13.10
CA TYR A 286 14.59 -2.59 -13.72
C TYR A 286 14.05 -1.15 -13.78
N ILE A 287 14.45 -0.27 -12.86
CA ILE A 287 13.79 1.04 -12.67
C ILE A 287 14.77 2.21 -12.94
N GLY A 288 15.85 2.30 -12.18
CA GLY A 288 16.89 3.33 -12.36
C GLY A 288 16.59 4.66 -11.66
N LEU A 289 15.78 4.67 -10.60
CA LEU A 289 15.59 5.83 -9.74
C LEU A 289 16.86 6.13 -8.93
N ASN A 290 17.03 7.38 -8.53
CA ASN A 290 17.96 7.78 -7.49
C ASN A 290 17.38 7.37 -6.13
N LEU A 291 17.91 6.32 -5.51
CA LEU A 291 17.52 5.89 -4.17
C LEU A 291 18.25 6.73 -3.13
N GLU A 292 17.52 7.43 -2.30
CA GLU A 292 18.09 8.35 -1.32
C GLU A 292 17.89 7.89 0.12
N TYR A 293 18.95 8.03 0.93
CA TYR A 293 19.00 7.56 2.32
C TYR A 293 19.19 8.68 3.33
N LYS A 294 18.97 9.94 2.91
CA LYS A 294 19.13 11.13 3.76
C LYS A 294 18.37 10.99 5.07
N PHE A 295 17.11 10.55 5.00
CA PHE A 295 16.21 10.40 6.15
C PHE A 295 16.28 9.02 6.83
N ASN A 296 17.13 8.14 6.34
CA ASN A 296 17.37 6.84 6.95
C ASN A 296 18.40 6.89 8.09
N LYS A 297 19.08 8.02 8.29
CA LYS A 297 20.07 8.18 9.34
C LYS A 297 19.41 8.14 10.73
N GLU A 298 20.15 7.59 11.73
CA GLU A 298 19.64 7.50 13.12
C GLU A 298 19.44 8.88 13.76
N ASP A 299 20.25 9.84 13.36
CA ASP A 299 20.24 11.23 13.82
C ASP A 299 19.39 12.16 12.94
N ASP A 300 18.52 11.61 12.08
CA ASP A 300 17.59 12.43 11.29
C ASP A 300 16.76 13.34 12.21
N PRO A 301 16.90 14.67 12.08
CA PRO A 301 16.20 15.62 12.94
C PRO A 301 14.67 15.57 12.75
N ASN A 302 14.20 15.12 11.58
CA ASN A 302 12.77 14.99 11.27
C ASN A 302 12.18 13.70 11.84
N ARG A 303 13.03 12.72 12.17
CA ARG A 303 12.64 11.43 12.74
C ARG A 303 11.62 10.66 11.89
N TYR A 304 11.71 10.75 10.56
CA TYR A 304 10.74 10.11 9.64
C TYR A 304 10.64 8.60 9.84
N TYR A 305 11.70 7.93 10.26
CA TYR A 305 11.64 6.50 10.60
C TYR A 305 10.54 6.14 11.61
N TYR A 306 10.07 7.09 12.42
CA TYR A 306 9.08 6.86 13.49
C TYR A 306 7.70 7.41 13.13
N ARG A 307 7.51 7.95 11.91
CA ARG A 307 6.35 8.78 11.59
C ARG A 307 5.35 8.15 10.63
N SER A 308 5.60 6.94 10.12
CA SER A 308 4.62 6.23 9.29
C SER A 308 4.46 4.77 9.74
N ASP A 309 3.55 4.05 9.15
CA ASP A 309 3.02 2.75 9.60
C ASP A 309 4.07 1.63 9.68
N HIS A 310 5.14 1.70 8.88
CA HIS A 310 6.27 0.76 8.94
C HIS A 310 6.90 0.65 10.33
N TYR A 311 6.85 1.73 11.14
CA TYR A 311 7.46 1.72 12.45
C TYR A 311 6.83 0.69 13.39
N ASN A 312 5.53 0.45 13.29
CA ASN A 312 4.88 -0.58 14.09
C ASN A 312 5.35 -2.00 13.77
N PHE A 313 5.80 -2.26 12.55
CA PHE A 313 6.45 -3.50 12.16
C PHE A 313 7.92 -3.53 12.61
N ALA A 314 8.65 -2.45 12.36
CA ALA A 314 10.07 -2.35 12.71
C ALA A 314 10.33 -2.58 14.20
N LYS A 315 9.51 -2.03 15.10
CA LYS A 315 9.64 -2.25 16.56
C LYS A 315 9.35 -3.69 16.99
N ASN A 316 8.75 -4.51 16.11
CA ASN A 316 8.59 -5.96 16.30
C ASN A 316 9.66 -6.76 15.54
N ASN A 317 10.78 -6.14 15.19
CA ASN A 317 11.91 -6.74 14.50
C ASN A 317 11.56 -7.30 13.09
N ILE A 318 10.56 -6.72 12.43
CA ILE A 318 10.23 -7.04 11.05
C ILE A 318 10.98 -6.05 10.16
N PRO A 319 11.80 -6.50 9.20
CA PRO A 319 12.46 -5.64 8.23
C PRO A 319 11.47 -4.77 7.45
N VAL A 320 11.80 -3.49 7.25
CA VAL A 320 10.87 -2.53 6.63
C VAL A 320 11.57 -1.69 5.58
N ILE A 321 10.81 -1.25 4.58
CA ILE A 321 11.15 -0.09 3.75
C ILE A 321 9.97 0.87 3.79
N PHE A 322 10.24 2.12 4.08
CA PHE A 322 9.30 3.22 3.91
C PHE A 322 9.73 4.02 2.66
N TYR A 323 8.92 3.94 1.61
CA TYR A 323 9.06 4.69 0.38
C TYR A 323 8.36 6.04 0.53
N PHE A 324 9.12 7.12 0.37
CA PHE A 324 8.70 8.47 0.69
C PHE A 324 9.34 9.49 -0.28
N ASN A 325 8.66 10.56 -0.59
CA ASN A 325 9.21 11.60 -1.47
C ASN A 325 9.57 12.92 -0.76
N GLY A 326 9.38 12.98 0.55
CA GLY A 326 9.57 14.21 1.31
C GLY A 326 8.26 14.99 1.49
N ILE A 327 8.37 16.11 2.19
CA ILE A 327 7.25 17.02 2.44
C ILE A 327 7.28 18.11 1.39
N HIS A 328 6.11 18.48 0.87
CA HIS A 328 5.90 19.57 -0.06
C HIS A 328 5.03 20.69 0.55
N GLU A 329 4.91 21.82 -0.14
CA GLU A 329 4.20 23.01 0.34
C GLU A 329 2.72 22.78 0.69
N ASP A 330 2.08 21.75 0.11
CA ASP A 330 0.66 21.44 0.32
C ASP A 330 0.41 20.40 1.41
N TYR A 331 1.46 19.86 2.05
CA TYR A 331 1.35 18.88 3.12
C TYR A 331 0.40 19.33 4.23
N HIS A 332 -0.60 18.51 4.56
CA HIS A 332 -1.65 18.80 5.54
C HIS A 332 -2.49 20.07 5.22
N LYS A 333 -2.63 20.40 3.93
CA LYS A 333 -3.46 21.53 3.49
C LYS A 333 -4.59 21.09 2.57
N VAL A 334 -5.61 21.93 2.44
CA VAL A 334 -6.72 21.72 1.51
C VAL A 334 -6.28 21.77 0.05
N THR A 335 -5.06 22.20 -0.20
CA THR A 335 -4.44 22.33 -1.52
C THR A 335 -3.66 21.09 -1.95
N ASP A 336 -3.64 20.02 -1.13
CA ASP A 336 -3.15 18.70 -1.54
C ASP A 336 -4.23 17.98 -2.36
N THR A 337 -4.24 18.27 -3.67
CA THR A 337 -5.27 17.87 -4.61
C THR A 337 -4.70 17.06 -5.78
N VAL A 338 -5.59 16.32 -6.46
CA VAL A 338 -5.23 15.37 -7.53
C VAL A 338 -4.50 16.05 -8.70
N GLU A 339 -4.87 17.31 -9.02
CA GLU A 339 -4.30 18.05 -10.14
C GLU A 339 -2.82 18.37 -9.99
N LYS A 340 -2.28 18.25 -8.78
CA LYS A 340 -0.88 18.50 -8.48
C LYS A 340 0.00 17.25 -8.46
N ILE A 341 -0.60 16.08 -8.64
CA ILE A 341 0.08 14.79 -8.54
C ILE A 341 0.84 14.46 -9.82
N ASP A 342 2.09 14.04 -9.67
CA ASP A 342 2.89 13.42 -10.73
C ASP A 342 2.61 11.91 -10.78
N PHE A 343 1.63 11.52 -11.57
CA PHE A 343 1.24 10.11 -11.73
C PHE A 343 2.34 9.25 -12.33
N LYS A 344 3.23 9.83 -13.14
CA LYS A 344 4.35 9.07 -13.71
C LYS A 344 5.39 8.72 -12.65
N LYS A 345 5.56 9.60 -11.66
CA LYS A 345 6.38 9.34 -10.48
C LYS A 345 5.77 8.22 -9.64
N ILE A 346 4.45 8.31 -9.34
CA ILE A 346 3.74 7.24 -8.61
C ILE A 346 3.90 5.90 -9.34
N GLU A 347 3.63 5.84 -10.65
CA GLU A 347 3.77 4.63 -11.47
C GLU A 347 5.17 4.02 -11.32
N THR A 348 6.21 4.86 -11.43
CA THR A 348 7.61 4.40 -11.38
C THR A 348 7.97 3.83 -10.01
N ILE A 349 7.57 4.52 -8.92
CA ILE A 349 7.84 4.06 -7.55
C ILE A 349 6.99 2.83 -7.23
N THR A 350 5.72 2.79 -7.64
CA THR A 350 4.85 1.62 -7.46
C THR A 350 5.43 0.37 -8.11
N ARG A 351 6.01 0.51 -9.32
CA ARG A 351 6.73 -0.58 -9.99
C ARG A 351 7.96 -1.03 -9.22
N LEU A 352 8.72 -0.11 -8.62
CA LEU A 352 9.84 -0.45 -7.74
C LEU A 352 9.38 -1.27 -6.53
N VAL A 353 8.31 -0.82 -5.86
CA VAL A 353 7.74 -1.54 -4.70
C VAL A 353 7.24 -2.93 -5.10
N PHE A 354 6.48 -3.02 -6.21
CA PHE A 354 6.01 -4.29 -6.73
C PHE A 354 7.15 -5.26 -7.03
N LEU A 355 8.20 -4.81 -7.73
CA LEU A 355 9.34 -5.64 -8.11
C LEU A 355 10.16 -6.07 -6.89
N THR A 356 10.32 -5.21 -5.89
CA THR A 356 10.95 -5.55 -4.61
C THR A 356 10.11 -6.60 -3.86
N ALA A 357 8.79 -6.41 -3.80
CA ALA A 357 7.88 -7.39 -3.21
C ALA A 357 7.88 -8.72 -3.96
N TRP A 358 7.95 -8.68 -5.30
CA TRP A 358 8.04 -9.86 -6.15
C TRP A 358 9.31 -10.68 -5.85
N GLU A 359 10.47 -10.02 -5.76
CA GLU A 359 11.73 -10.67 -5.43
C GLU A 359 11.65 -11.32 -4.04
N LEU A 360 11.17 -10.59 -3.03
CA LEU A 360 10.98 -11.11 -1.67
C LEU A 360 10.01 -12.28 -1.62
N ALA A 361 8.95 -12.23 -2.41
CA ALA A 361 7.91 -13.27 -2.44
C ALA A 361 8.36 -14.55 -3.15
N ASN A 362 9.31 -14.48 -4.11
CA ASN A 362 9.66 -15.62 -4.98
C ASN A 362 11.04 -16.21 -4.73
N ARG A 363 11.92 -15.56 -3.98
CA ARG A 363 13.25 -16.07 -3.65
C ARG A 363 13.19 -17.31 -2.74
N ASP A 364 14.21 -18.17 -2.82
CA ASP A 364 14.23 -19.40 -2.04
C ASP A 364 14.34 -19.16 -0.53
N LYS A 365 15.25 -18.28 -0.12
CA LYS A 365 15.51 -18.05 1.30
C LYS A 365 14.80 -16.80 1.80
N ARG A 366 14.27 -16.87 3.02
CA ARG A 366 13.84 -15.71 3.77
C ARG A 366 15.05 -14.78 4.01
N ILE A 367 14.83 -13.46 3.97
CA ILE A 367 15.85 -12.47 4.31
C ILE A 367 16.24 -12.57 5.80
N VAL A 368 17.50 -12.27 6.10
CA VAL A 368 18.04 -12.35 7.45
C VAL A 368 17.81 -11.03 8.18
N VAL A 369 17.39 -11.12 9.45
CA VAL A 369 17.36 -9.99 10.38
C VAL A 369 18.69 -9.97 11.12
N ASP A 370 19.66 -9.20 10.63
CA ASP A 370 21.06 -9.23 11.07
C ASP A 370 21.50 -8.00 11.88
N LYS A 371 20.60 -7.02 12.07
CA LYS A 371 20.93 -5.74 12.73
C LYS A 371 20.03 -5.42 13.93
N ILE A 372 19.57 -6.45 14.67
CA ILE A 372 18.83 -6.20 15.91
C ILE A 372 19.81 -5.59 16.94
N LYS A 373 19.49 -4.38 17.41
CA LYS A 373 20.18 -3.78 18.55
C LYS A 373 19.59 -4.37 19.84
N ASN A 374 20.42 -5.10 20.61
CA ASN A 374 20.09 -5.59 21.96
C ASN A 374 19.93 -4.45 22.96
#